data_daa33e56cc383bdbe7ae03129630687b
#
_entry.id   daa33e56cc383bdbe7ae03129630687b
#
_cell.length_a   1.000
_cell.length_b   1.000
_cell.length_c   1.000
_cell.angle_alpha   90.00
_cell.angle_beta   90.00
_cell.angle_gamma   90.00
#
_symmetry.space_group_name_H-M   'P 1'
#
loop_
_entity.id
_entity.type
_entity.pdbx_description
1 polymer ?
#
loop_
_entity_poly.entity_id
_entity_poly.type
_entity_poly.pdbx_seq_one_letter_code
_entity_poly.pdbx_strand_id
1 'polypeptide(L)'
;MGVSSGRAPVLYAIGCAGYPSEAMPDLVSHAQSAGWDVCVIATPKSVRFLDIPLLRQLTGHPVRDDYKQPDDPDVLPDGDAFVVAPATFNTVKKVAAGISDTLALGLLNEAIGGGSPVIMAPWPNQKLARHPAFPRSVEALRAAGVRFVLDNDSLPAPGSGRLGAEGFPWAHVHAELAKVYAKLRG
;
A
#
# COMPACT_ATOMS: atom_id res chain seq x y z
N MET A 1 -16.24 10.98 -4.57
CA MET A 1 -16.39 12.23 -3.79
C MET A 1 -15.12 13.03 -3.99
N GLY A 2 -15.19 14.29 -4.45
CA GLY A 2 -14.00 15.17 -4.59
C GLY A 2 -13.51 15.60 -3.22
N VAL A 3 -12.19 15.74 -3.06
CA VAL A 3 -11.59 16.31 -1.84
C VAL A 3 -12.09 17.75 -1.70
N SER A 4 -12.57 18.13 -0.52
CA SER A 4 -12.96 19.52 -0.21
C SER A 4 -11.81 20.47 -0.59
N SER A 5 -12.10 21.53 -1.33
CA SER A 5 -11.13 22.40 -2.04
C SER A 5 -10.21 23.23 -1.12
N GLY A 6 -9.63 22.65 -0.08
CA GLY A 6 -8.75 23.38 0.86
C GLY A 6 -7.70 22.54 1.59
N ARG A 7 -7.86 21.21 1.72
CA ARG A 7 -6.86 20.35 2.40
C ARG A 7 -6.03 19.53 1.42
N ALA A 8 -4.84 19.15 1.83
CA ALA A 8 -4.06 18.14 1.12
C ALA A 8 -4.83 16.80 1.13
N PRO A 9 -4.88 16.05 0.02
CA PRO A 9 -5.46 14.71 0.03
C PRO A 9 -4.59 13.77 0.87
N VAL A 10 -5.24 12.87 1.61
CA VAL A 10 -4.59 11.91 2.50
C VAL A 10 -4.29 10.62 1.77
N LEU A 11 -3.02 10.22 1.77
CA LEU A 11 -2.55 8.95 1.24
C LEU A 11 -2.24 7.98 2.38
N TYR A 12 -2.87 6.82 2.38
CA TYR A 12 -2.45 5.72 3.24
C TYR A 12 -1.42 4.86 2.50
N ALA A 13 -0.15 4.93 2.95
CA ALA A 13 0.94 4.10 2.46
C ALA A 13 1.05 2.84 3.33
N ILE A 14 0.72 1.69 2.75
CA ILE A 14 0.65 0.41 3.46
C ILE A 14 1.90 -0.41 3.18
N GLY A 15 2.69 -0.68 4.23
CA GLY A 15 3.87 -1.54 4.17
C GLY A 15 3.54 -2.99 4.46
N CYS A 16 3.97 -3.91 3.58
CA CYS A 16 3.90 -5.35 3.81
C CYS A 16 5.30 -5.95 4.03
N ALA A 17 5.37 -7.16 4.60
CA ALA A 17 6.63 -7.83 4.90
C ALA A 17 7.43 -8.15 3.62
N GLY A 18 8.55 -7.47 3.44
CA GLY A 18 9.46 -7.65 2.31
C GLY A 18 10.52 -6.56 2.26
N TYR A 19 11.68 -6.87 1.71
CA TYR A 19 12.79 -5.92 1.64
C TYR A 19 12.49 -4.60 0.91
N PRO A 20 11.63 -4.54 -0.15
CA PRO A 20 11.27 -3.25 -0.72
C PRO A 20 10.62 -2.28 0.26
N SER A 21 10.02 -2.76 1.37
CA SER A 21 9.45 -1.88 2.41
C SER A 21 10.49 -1.01 3.12
N GLU A 22 11.78 -1.35 3.06
CA GLU A 22 12.85 -0.52 3.61
C GLU A 22 12.95 0.85 2.92
N ALA A 23 12.46 0.95 1.66
CA ALA A 23 12.37 2.21 0.92
C ALA A 23 11.04 2.98 1.15
N MET A 24 10.24 2.60 2.15
CA MET A 24 9.02 3.34 2.50
C MET A 24 9.28 4.82 2.83
N PRO A 25 10.37 5.23 3.49
CA PRO A 25 10.68 6.65 3.70
C PRO A 25 10.81 7.44 2.40
N ASP A 26 11.38 6.84 1.34
CA ASP A 26 11.50 7.48 0.02
C ASP A 26 10.14 7.65 -0.65
N LEU A 27 9.26 6.64 -0.56
CA LEU A 27 7.88 6.74 -1.03
C LEU A 27 7.13 7.87 -0.32
N VAL A 28 7.24 7.95 1.02
CA VAL A 28 6.63 9.00 1.85
C VAL A 28 7.12 10.37 1.40
N SER A 29 8.44 10.57 1.32
CA SER A 29 9.04 11.84 0.92
C SER A 29 8.61 12.27 -0.49
N HIS A 30 8.56 11.32 -1.43
CA HIS A 30 8.10 11.57 -2.78
C HIS A 30 6.62 12.01 -2.82
N ALA A 31 5.75 11.29 -2.11
CA ALA A 31 4.33 11.62 -2.05
C ALA A 31 4.09 12.98 -1.39
N GLN A 32 4.78 13.30 -0.28
CA GLN A 32 4.70 14.62 0.37
C GLN A 32 5.15 15.75 -0.57
N SER A 33 6.24 15.54 -1.33
CA SER A 33 6.70 16.51 -2.33
C SER A 33 5.67 16.76 -3.44
N ALA A 34 4.82 15.78 -3.73
CA ALA A 34 3.70 15.89 -4.67
C ALA A 34 2.43 16.50 -4.04
N GLY A 35 2.44 16.81 -2.74
CA GLY A 35 1.34 17.49 -2.03
C GLY A 35 0.39 16.59 -1.24
N TRP A 36 0.74 15.30 -1.04
CA TRP A 36 -0.03 14.41 -0.19
C TRP A 36 0.25 14.65 1.30
N ASP A 37 -0.78 14.53 2.13
CA ASP A 37 -0.65 14.21 3.54
C ASP A 37 -0.54 12.69 3.66
N VAL A 38 0.55 12.17 4.23
CA VAL A 38 0.84 10.73 4.19
C VAL A 38 0.72 10.09 5.57
N CYS A 39 -0.11 9.07 5.68
CA CYS A 39 -0.21 8.19 6.85
C CYS A 39 0.35 6.80 6.50
N VAL A 40 1.19 6.23 7.38
CA VAL A 40 1.77 4.91 7.16
C VAL A 40 1.06 3.88 8.01
N ILE A 41 0.63 2.79 7.35
CA ILE A 41 0.07 1.59 8.01
C ILE A 41 1.03 0.43 7.76
N ALA A 42 1.47 -0.22 8.83
CA ALA A 42 2.28 -1.42 8.75
C ALA A 42 1.39 -2.66 8.85
N THR A 43 1.66 -3.69 8.07
CA THR A 43 1.13 -5.01 8.45
C THR A 43 1.94 -5.52 9.65
N PRO A 44 1.38 -6.36 10.55
CA PRO A 44 2.09 -6.80 11.76
C PRO A 44 3.47 -7.42 11.48
N LYS A 45 3.62 -8.09 10.33
CA LYS A 45 4.90 -8.70 9.92
C LYS A 45 5.85 -7.72 9.22
N SER A 46 5.39 -6.54 8.81
CA SER A 46 6.22 -5.55 8.12
C SER A 46 6.99 -4.63 9.07
N VAL A 47 6.59 -4.52 10.33
CA VAL A 47 7.22 -3.64 11.34
C VAL A 47 8.75 -3.81 11.37
N ARG A 48 9.25 -5.02 11.22
CA ARG A 48 10.71 -5.32 11.20
C ARG A 48 11.45 -4.87 9.94
N PHE A 49 10.74 -4.42 8.90
CA PHE A 49 11.31 -3.91 7.65
C PHE A 49 11.20 -2.39 7.53
N LEU A 50 10.51 -1.75 8.47
CA LEU A 50 10.18 -0.33 8.44
C LEU A 50 10.98 0.42 9.51
N ASP A 51 11.54 1.55 9.14
CA ASP A 51 12.09 2.51 10.11
C ASP A 51 10.93 3.34 10.70
N ILE A 52 10.26 2.76 11.71
CA ILE A 52 9.08 3.37 12.34
C ILE A 52 9.38 4.75 12.92
N PRO A 53 10.51 4.99 13.65
CA PRO A 53 10.87 6.32 14.13
C PRO A 53 10.99 7.36 13.01
N LEU A 54 11.69 7.01 11.93
CA LEU A 54 11.87 7.90 10.77
C LEU A 54 10.52 8.19 10.08
N LEU A 55 9.68 7.16 9.89
CA LEU A 55 8.37 7.33 9.26
C LEU A 55 7.46 8.25 10.09
N ARG A 56 7.46 8.12 11.42
CA ARG A 56 6.73 9.05 12.30
C ARG A 56 7.26 10.47 12.20
N GLN A 57 8.58 10.63 12.12
CA GLN A 57 9.19 11.95 11.96
C GLN A 57 8.83 12.61 10.63
N LEU A 58 8.86 11.84 9.52
CA LEU A 58 8.56 12.34 8.18
C LEU A 58 7.08 12.71 8.02
N THR A 59 6.18 11.87 8.52
CA THR A 59 4.74 12.06 8.30
C THR A 59 4.09 12.99 9.32
N GLY A 60 4.66 13.12 10.52
CA GLY A 60 4.00 13.77 11.65
C GLY A 60 2.82 12.95 12.23
N HIS A 61 2.56 11.78 11.68
CA HIS A 61 1.49 10.87 12.11
C HIS A 61 2.04 9.62 12.80
N PRO A 62 1.27 8.98 13.70
CA PRO A 62 1.64 7.67 14.23
C PRO A 62 1.61 6.61 13.11
N VAL A 63 2.61 5.72 13.10
CA VAL A 63 2.56 4.51 12.27
C VAL A 63 1.77 3.46 13.04
N ARG A 64 0.70 2.94 12.44
CA ARG A 64 -0.17 1.92 13.06
C ARG A 64 0.01 0.57 12.37
N ASP A 65 -0.04 -0.49 13.16
CA ASP A 65 0.09 -1.88 12.71
C ASP A 65 -1.04 -2.78 13.19
N ASP A 66 -1.89 -2.27 14.09
CA ASP A 66 -3.04 -2.99 14.63
C ASP A 66 -4.25 -2.07 14.84
N TYR A 67 -5.42 -2.66 15.02
CA TYR A 67 -6.63 -1.93 15.38
C TYR A 67 -6.46 -1.19 16.72
N LYS A 68 -7.12 -0.03 16.84
CA LYS A 68 -7.24 0.67 18.11
C LYS A 68 -8.15 -0.11 19.07
N GLN A 69 -8.03 0.15 20.38
CA GLN A 69 -9.04 -0.30 21.32
C GLN A 69 -10.36 0.45 21.06
N PRO A 70 -11.52 -0.13 21.41
CA PRO A 70 -12.82 0.48 21.11
C PRO A 70 -12.97 1.93 21.60
N ASP A 71 -12.39 2.25 22.76
CA ASP A 71 -12.49 3.57 23.41
C ASP A 71 -11.36 4.53 23.00
N ASP A 72 -10.37 4.08 22.22
CA ASP A 72 -9.29 4.95 21.74
C ASP A 72 -9.80 5.94 20.68
N PRO A 73 -9.34 7.20 20.68
CA PRO A 73 -9.71 8.16 19.64
C PRO A 73 -9.12 7.75 18.28
N ASP A 74 -9.76 8.20 17.20
CA ASP A 74 -9.16 8.14 15.88
C ASP A 74 -8.04 9.18 15.77
N VAL A 75 -6.83 8.69 15.51
CA VAL A 75 -5.60 9.52 15.50
C VAL A 75 -5.09 9.79 14.08
N LEU A 76 -5.73 9.21 13.07
CA LEU A 76 -5.39 9.41 11.67
C LEU A 76 -6.58 10.03 10.92
N PRO A 77 -6.34 10.94 9.98
CA PRO A 77 -7.39 11.47 9.11
C PRO A 77 -7.91 10.40 8.15
N ASP A 78 -9.14 10.55 7.65
CA ASP A 78 -9.69 9.65 6.64
C ASP A 78 -8.85 9.63 5.37
N GLY A 79 -8.56 8.44 4.84
CA GLY A 79 -7.74 8.25 3.64
C GLY A 79 -8.53 8.54 2.35
N ASP A 80 -7.97 9.40 1.49
CA ASP A 80 -8.53 9.69 0.17
C ASP A 80 -8.01 8.72 -0.91
N ALA A 81 -6.85 8.10 -0.69
CA ALA A 81 -6.24 7.08 -1.55
C ALA A 81 -5.35 6.13 -0.75
N PHE A 82 -5.11 4.95 -1.32
CA PHE A 82 -4.36 3.88 -0.66
C PHE A 82 -3.31 3.31 -1.62
N VAL A 83 -2.06 3.11 -1.12
CA VAL A 83 -1.00 2.43 -1.86
C VAL A 83 -0.41 1.30 -1.03
N VAL A 84 -0.32 0.12 -1.61
CA VAL A 84 0.31 -1.06 -0.99
C VAL A 84 1.59 -1.38 -1.75
N ALA A 85 2.73 -0.99 -1.21
CA ALA A 85 4.04 -1.12 -1.88
C ALA A 85 5.14 -1.46 -0.87
N PRO A 86 5.67 -2.69 -0.91
CA PRO A 86 5.22 -3.82 -1.72
C PRO A 86 3.95 -4.47 -1.17
N ALA A 87 3.16 -5.13 -2.03
CA ALA A 87 2.11 -6.03 -1.60
C ALA A 87 2.62 -7.48 -1.62
N THR A 88 2.42 -8.23 -0.54
CA THR A 88 2.76 -9.67 -0.53
C THR A 88 1.70 -10.50 -1.22
N PHE A 89 2.06 -11.72 -1.65
CA PHE A 89 1.10 -12.72 -2.11
C PHE A 89 -0.07 -12.88 -1.13
N ASN A 90 0.23 -12.97 0.18
CA ASN A 90 -0.77 -13.14 1.22
C ASN A 90 -1.73 -11.95 1.30
N THR A 91 -1.20 -10.71 1.22
CA THR A 91 -2.03 -9.50 1.24
C THR A 91 -2.98 -9.45 0.05
N VAL A 92 -2.48 -9.67 -1.16
CA VAL A 92 -3.31 -9.71 -2.39
C VAL A 92 -4.41 -10.76 -2.27
N LYS A 93 -4.07 -11.97 -1.80
CA LYS A 93 -5.02 -13.06 -1.61
C LYS A 93 -6.10 -12.75 -0.59
N LYS A 94 -5.72 -12.19 0.55
CA LYS A 94 -6.67 -11.88 1.63
C LYS A 94 -7.62 -10.76 1.23
N VAL A 95 -7.13 -9.69 0.62
CA VAL A 95 -7.99 -8.60 0.12
C VAL A 95 -8.97 -9.14 -0.93
N ALA A 96 -8.51 -9.96 -1.90
CA ALA A 96 -9.38 -10.54 -2.90
C ALA A 96 -10.45 -11.48 -2.33
N ALA A 97 -10.22 -12.05 -1.15
CA ALA A 97 -11.16 -12.88 -0.42
C ALA A 97 -12.03 -12.10 0.59
N GLY A 98 -11.87 -10.77 0.69
CA GLY A 98 -12.59 -9.94 1.67
C GLY A 98 -12.19 -10.18 3.12
N ILE A 99 -11.01 -10.76 3.38
CA ILE A 99 -10.51 -11.03 4.74
C ILE A 99 -9.97 -9.75 5.35
N SER A 100 -10.43 -9.39 6.55
CA SER A 100 -10.09 -8.16 7.29
C SER A 100 -9.50 -8.46 8.67
N ASP A 101 -8.59 -9.44 8.76
CA ASP A 101 -7.99 -9.90 10.02
C ASP A 101 -6.78 -9.06 10.50
N THR A 102 -6.50 -7.94 9.84
CA THR A 102 -5.54 -6.91 10.28
C THR A 102 -6.05 -5.53 9.93
N LEU A 103 -5.58 -4.48 10.61
CA LEU A 103 -5.92 -3.10 10.30
C LEU A 103 -5.72 -2.76 8.80
N ALA A 104 -4.56 -3.12 8.24
CA ALA A 104 -4.25 -2.88 6.83
C ALA A 104 -5.28 -3.51 5.88
N LEU A 105 -5.72 -4.73 6.17
CA LEU A 105 -6.72 -5.43 5.35
C LEU A 105 -8.12 -4.85 5.52
N GLY A 106 -8.49 -4.45 6.73
CA GLY A 106 -9.75 -3.76 6.99
C GLY A 106 -9.85 -2.48 6.18
N LEU A 107 -8.85 -1.61 6.30
CA LEU A 107 -8.77 -0.35 5.57
C LEU A 107 -8.84 -0.55 4.05
N LEU A 108 -8.15 -1.56 3.50
CA LEU A 108 -8.19 -1.85 2.07
C LEU A 108 -9.55 -2.35 1.59
N ASN A 109 -10.19 -3.22 2.36
CA ASN A 109 -11.53 -3.73 2.01
C ASN A 109 -12.59 -2.61 2.10
N GLU A 110 -12.51 -1.73 3.11
CA GLU A 110 -13.36 -0.56 3.22
C GLU A 110 -13.12 0.42 2.06
N ALA A 111 -11.86 0.69 1.72
CA ALA A 111 -11.50 1.56 0.60
C ALA A 111 -12.06 1.05 -0.74
N ILE A 112 -11.93 -0.26 -1.02
CA ILE A 112 -12.47 -0.88 -2.22
C ILE A 112 -14.01 -0.81 -2.21
N GLY A 113 -14.65 -1.15 -1.10
CA GLY A 113 -16.10 -1.07 -0.96
C GLY A 113 -16.65 0.35 -1.09
N GLY A 114 -15.90 1.35 -0.62
CA GLY A 114 -16.22 2.77 -0.71
C GLY A 114 -15.86 3.41 -2.06
N GLY A 115 -15.17 2.70 -2.95
CA GLY A 115 -14.74 3.22 -4.25
C GLY A 115 -13.56 4.18 -4.19
N SER A 116 -12.80 4.20 -3.08
CA SER A 116 -11.56 4.96 -2.97
C SER A 116 -10.47 4.38 -3.86
N PRO A 117 -9.58 5.20 -4.45
CA PRO A 117 -8.47 4.70 -5.26
C PRO A 117 -7.53 3.81 -4.45
N VAL A 118 -7.29 2.59 -4.91
CA VAL A 118 -6.33 1.66 -4.34
C VAL A 118 -5.31 1.28 -5.41
N ILE A 119 -4.01 1.44 -5.08
CA ILE A 119 -2.88 1.00 -5.89
C ILE A 119 -2.19 -0.15 -5.17
N MET A 120 -1.95 -1.26 -5.85
CA MET A 120 -1.15 -2.38 -5.33
C MET A 120 0.05 -2.64 -6.22
N ALA A 121 1.23 -2.73 -5.61
CA ALA A 121 2.47 -3.15 -6.26
C ALA A 121 2.91 -4.51 -5.68
N PRO A 122 2.39 -5.63 -6.19
CA PRO A 122 2.73 -6.95 -5.69
C PRO A 122 4.19 -7.32 -5.99
N TRP A 123 4.86 -7.92 -4.98
CA TRP A 123 6.23 -8.40 -5.11
C TRP A 123 6.42 -9.81 -4.54
N PRO A 124 5.59 -10.78 -4.94
CA PRO A 124 5.82 -12.18 -4.60
C PRO A 124 7.02 -12.72 -5.40
N ASN A 125 7.65 -13.80 -4.93
CA ASN A 125 8.59 -14.49 -5.80
C ASN A 125 7.86 -15.20 -6.95
N GLN A 126 8.61 -15.54 -8.00
CA GLN A 126 8.08 -16.15 -9.23
C GLN A 126 7.27 -17.43 -8.99
N LYS A 127 7.62 -18.26 -7.99
CA LYS A 127 6.85 -19.48 -7.69
C LYS A 127 5.47 -19.14 -7.12
N LEU A 128 5.40 -18.18 -6.22
CA LEU A 128 4.12 -17.70 -5.67
C LEU A 128 3.27 -17.00 -6.75
N ALA A 129 3.90 -16.22 -7.62
CA ALA A 129 3.19 -15.56 -8.71
C ALA A 129 2.56 -16.56 -9.71
N ARG A 130 3.18 -17.72 -9.91
CA ARG A 130 2.64 -18.82 -10.76
C ARG A 130 1.55 -19.63 -10.09
N HIS A 131 1.35 -19.50 -8.77
CA HIS A 131 0.26 -20.23 -8.10
C HIS A 131 -1.10 -19.75 -8.64
N PRO A 132 -1.99 -20.66 -9.08
CA PRO A 132 -3.24 -20.28 -9.78
C PRO A 132 -4.14 -19.29 -9.03
N ALA A 133 -4.04 -19.25 -7.71
CA ALA A 133 -4.78 -18.32 -6.89
C ALA A 133 -4.31 -16.87 -7.02
N PHE A 134 -3.04 -16.61 -7.43
CA PHE A 134 -2.52 -15.26 -7.54
C PHE A 134 -3.13 -14.48 -8.72
N PRO A 135 -3.02 -14.96 -9.98
CA PRO A 135 -3.62 -14.25 -11.11
C PRO A 135 -5.14 -14.09 -10.98
N ARG A 136 -5.85 -15.08 -10.44
CA ARG A 136 -7.30 -14.97 -10.16
C ARG A 136 -7.61 -13.84 -9.18
N SER A 137 -6.78 -13.67 -8.15
CA SER A 137 -6.97 -12.60 -7.16
C SER A 137 -6.66 -11.23 -7.75
N VAL A 138 -5.60 -11.12 -8.57
CA VAL A 138 -5.28 -9.88 -9.29
C VAL A 138 -6.42 -9.48 -10.24
N GLU A 139 -6.98 -10.45 -10.99
CA GLU A 139 -8.11 -10.22 -11.89
C GLU A 139 -9.36 -9.75 -11.14
N ALA A 140 -9.72 -10.43 -10.06
CA ALA A 140 -10.88 -10.07 -9.23
C ALA A 140 -10.73 -8.64 -8.65
N LEU A 141 -9.55 -8.30 -8.16
CA LEU A 141 -9.28 -6.96 -7.61
C LEU A 141 -9.23 -5.88 -8.71
N ARG A 142 -8.71 -6.19 -9.90
CA ARG A 142 -8.80 -5.27 -11.06
C ARG A 142 -10.26 -4.99 -11.44
N ALA A 143 -11.10 -6.02 -11.46
CA ALA A 143 -12.53 -5.88 -11.71
C ALA A 143 -13.22 -5.01 -10.63
N ALA A 144 -12.72 -5.03 -9.39
CA ALA A 144 -13.16 -4.17 -8.30
C ALA A 144 -12.52 -2.75 -8.31
N GLY A 145 -11.76 -2.39 -9.36
CA GLY A 145 -11.20 -1.06 -9.53
C GLY A 145 -9.80 -0.85 -8.94
N VAL A 146 -9.16 -1.88 -8.38
CA VAL A 146 -7.79 -1.79 -7.87
C VAL A 146 -6.80 -1.66 -9.02
N ARG A 147 -5.90 -0.69 -8.93
CA ARG A 147 -4.81 -0.48 -9.89
C ARG A 147 -3.60 -1.31 -9.50
N PHE A 148 -3.01 -2.00 -10.46
CA PHE A 148 -1.83 -2.84 -10.22
C PHE A 148 -0.60 -2.31 -10.94
N VAL A 149 0.48 -2.16 -10.18
CA VAL A 149 1.85 -2.02 -10.69
C VAL A 149 2.48 -3.41 -10.60
N LEU A 150 2.38 -4.18 -11.67
CA LEU A 150 2.82 -5.58 -11.71
C LEU A 150 3.36 -5.92 -13.10
N ASP A 151 4.62 -6.30 -13.12
CA ASP A 151 5.28 -6.96 -14.24
C ASP A 151 5.76 -8.33 -13.78
N ASN A 152 5.18 -9.38 -14.33
CA ASN A 152 5.47 -10.76 -13.93
C ASN A 152 6.89 -11.20 -14.30
N ASP A 153 7.51 -10.60 -15.33
CA ASP A 153 8.84 -10.95 -15.78
C ASP A 153 9.94 -10.35 -14.90
N SER A 154 9.62 -9.28 -14.18
CA SER A 154 10.51 -8.60 -13.24
C SER A 154 10.49 -9.18 -11.82
N LEU A 155 9.61 -10.14 -11.51
CA LEU A 155 9.45 -10.68 -10.16
C LEU A 155 10.69 -11.45 -9.69
N PRO A 156 11.04 -11.35 -8.38
CA PRO A 156 12.25 -11.94 -7.84
C PRO A 156 12.23 -13.47 -7.86
N ALA A 157 13.41 -14.07 -8.03
CA ALA A 157 13.57 -15.51 -7.87
C ALA A 157 13.31 -15.92 -6.40
N PRO A 158 12.84 -17.16 -6.15
CA PRO A 158 12.74 -17.68 -4.81
C PRO A 158 14.08 -17.62 -4.08
N GLY A 159 14.09 -17.13 -2.84
CA GLY A 159 15.30 -17.07 -2.03
C GLY A 159 16.27 -15.91 -2.36
N SER A 160 15.92 -15.00 -3.28
CA SER A 160 16.75 -13.84 -3.64
C SER A 160 16.99 -12.84 -2.49
N GLY A 161 16.19 -12.90 -1.44
CA GLY A 161 16.38 -12.04 -0.27
C GLY A 161 16.37 -10.54 -0.61
N ARG A 162 17.35 -9.81 -0.06
CA ARG A 162 17.51 -8.36 -0.27
C ARG A 162 17.82 -8.01 -1.73
N LEU A 163 18.63 -8.80 -2.43
CA LEU A 163 18.94 -8.57 -3.85
C LEU A 163 17.69 -8.57 -4.74
N GLY A 164 16.68 -9.37 -4.37
CA GLY A 164 15.40 -9.36 -5.08
C GLY A 164 14.57 -8.09 -4.90
N ALA A 165 14.96 -7.17 -4.02
CA ALA A 165 14.26 -5.90 -3.82
C ALA A 165 14.71 -4.80 -4.80
N GLU A 166 15.91 -4.91 -5.38
CA GLU A 166 16.50 -3.89 -6.26
C GLU A 166 15.67 -3.65 -7.54
N GLY A 167 14.97 -4.68 -8.00
CA GLY A 167 14.08 -4.58 -9.18
C GLY A 167 12.67 -4.08 -8.88
N PHE A 168 12.36 -3.67 -7.64
CA PHE A 168 11.01 -3.21 -7.31
C PHE A 168 10.64 -1.92 -8.08
N PRO A 169 9.45 -1.86 -8.71
CA PRO A 169 9.11 -0.83 -9.69
C PRO A 169 8.65 0.49 -9.05
N TRP A 170 9.48 1.12 -8.21
CA TRP A 170 9.14 2.38 -7.52
C TRP A 170 8.71 3.50 -8.47
N ALA A 171 9.41 3.66 -9.60
CA ALA A 171 9.07 4.69 -10.58
C ALA A 171 7.63 4.55 -11.11
N HIS A 172 7.17 3.31 -11.33
CA HIS A 172 5.80 3.06 -11.76
C HIS A 172 4.78 3.30 -10.63
N VAL A 173 5.14 2.99 -9.37
CA VAL A 173 4.30 3.32 -8.20
C VAL A 173 4.12 4.83 -8.11
N HIS A 174 5.20 5.61 -8.23
CA HIS A 174 5.14 7.08 -8.22
C HIS A 174 4.27 7.62 -9.36
N ALA A 175 4.41 7.07 -10.58
CA ALA A 175 3.60 7.48 -11.73
C ALA A 175 2.10 7.20 -11.52
N GLU A 176 1.72 6.07 -10.92
CA GLU A 176 0.32 5.78 -10.59
C GLU A 176 -0.22 6.69 -9.48
N LEU A 177 0.59 7.01 -8.47
CA LEU A 177 0.22 7.99 -7.43
C LEU A 177 -0.04 9.38 -8.03
N ALA A 178 0.80 9.83 -8.96
CA ALA A 178 0.60 11.12 -9.66
C ALA A 178 -0.73 11.16 -10.43
N LYS A 179 -1.11 10.06 -11.11
CA LYS A 179 -2.40 9.96 -11.81
C LYS A 179 -3.59 10.02 -10.84
N VAL A 180 -3.48 9.35 -9.70
CA VAL A 180 -4.53 9.37 -8.66
C VAL A 180 -4.64 10.77 -8.07
N TYR A 181 -3.51 11.41 -7.74
CA TYR A 181 -3.49 12.78 -7.20
C TYR A 181 -4.18 13.76 -8.14
N ALA A 182 -3.80 13.74 -9.42
CA ALA A 182 -4.41 14.62 -10.43
C ALA A 182 -5.94 14.45 -10.51
N LYS A 183 -6.43 13.18 -10.43
CA LYS A 183 -7.86 12.88 -10.47
C LYS A 183 -8.62 13.37 -9.23
N LEU A 184 -7.98 13.41 -8.06
CA LEU A 184 -8.61 13.88 -6.81
C LEU A 184 -8.67 15.41 -6.72
N ARG A 185 -7.76 16.09 -7.45
CA ARG A 185 -7.63 17.58 -7.43
C ARG A 185 -8.29 18.27 -8.62
N GLY A 186 -8.64 17.53 -9.68
CA GLY A 186 -9.36 18.05 -10.85
C GLY A 186 -10.85 17.81 -10.74
#